data_03e05600e1d12acf4a78951967ddd8b0
#
_entry.id   03e05600e1d12acf4a78951967ddd8b0
#
_cell.length_a   1.000
_cell.length_b   1.000
_cell.length_c   1.000
_cell.angle_alpha   90.00
_cell.angle_beta   90.00
_cell.angle_gamma   90.00
#
_symmetry.space_group_name_H-M   'P 1'
#
loop_
_entity.id
_entity.type
_entity.pdbx_description
1 polymer ?
#
loop_
_entity_poly.entity_id
_entity_poly.type
_entity_poly.pdbx_seq_one_letter_code
_entity_poly.pdbx_strand_id
1 'polypeptide(L)'
;MENEITKLIDEVKQFTIDRDWDQFHNPKDLAIALSIEASELLEAFLWKSPEDAKTEKIKEELADVINYALLLADKCGLDVAAIVREKMIRNAKKYPVDKAKGVATKYTEL
;
A
#
# COMPACT_ATOMS: atom_id res chain seq x y z
N MET A 1 -12.95 -16.98 9.80
CA MET A 1 -13.80 -16.55 8.65
C MET A 1 -12.98 -15.70 7.69
N GLU A 2 -12.99 -16.05 6.43
CA GLU A 2 -12.29 -15.25 5.44
C GLU A 2 -13.00 -13.91 5.22
N ASN A 3 -12.22 -12.85 5.11
CA ASN A 3 -12.70 -11.53 4.73
C ASN A 3 -12.19 -11.19 3.33
N GLU A 4 -12.61 -10.06 2.79
CA GLU A 4 -12.26 -9.64 1.44
C GLU A 4 -10.74 -9.47 1.25
N ILE A 5 -10.05 -8.93 2.27
CA ILE A 5 -8.59 -8.75 2.20
C ILE A 5 -7.89 -10.10 2.10
N THR A 6 -8.30 -11.06 2.93
CA THR A 6 -7.73 -12.42 2.90
C THR A 6 -7.96 -13.09 1.55
N LYS A 7 -9.16 -12.93 0.99
CA LYS A 7 -9.48 -13.46 -0.34
C LYS A 7 -8.62 -12.85 -1.43
N LEU A 8 -8.42 -11.53 -1.39
CA LEU A 8 -7.56 -10.85 -2.35
C LEU A 8 -6.11 -11.32 -2.26
N ILE A 9 -5.61 -11.51 -1.05
CA ILE A 9 -4.26 -12.05 -0.84
C ILE A 9 -4.14 -13.42 -1.49
N ASP A 10 -5.11 -14.30 -1.27
CA ASP A 10 -5.10 -15.63 -1.86
C ASP A 10 -5.14 -15.58 -3.39
N GLU A 11 -5.93 -14.67 -3.96
CA GLU A 11 -6.03 -14.48 -5.41
C GLU A 11 -4.71 -13.97 -6.00
N VAL A 12 -4.09 -12.97 -5.38
CA VAL A 12 -2.82 -12.41 -5.84
C VAL A 12 -1.71 -13.44 -5.73
N LYS A 13 -1.68 -14.21 -4.64
CA LYS A 13 -0.73 -15.30 -4.46
C LYS A 13 -0.89 -16.35 -5.56
N GLN A 14 -2.11 -16.77 -5.83
CA GLN A 14 -2.37 -17.77 -6.86
C GLN A 14 -1.92 -17.29 -8.23
N PHE A 15 -2.12 -16.01 -8.53
CA PHE A 15 -1.63 -15.38 -9.75
C PHE A 15 -0.10 -15.55 -9.89
N THR A 16 0.64 -15.34 -8.81
CA THR A 16 2.10 -15.48 -8.81
C THR A 16 2.55 -16.94 -8.88
N ILE A 17 1.84 -17.84 -8.20
CA ILE A 17 2.14 -19.27 -8.20
C ILE A 17 1.94 -19.85 -9.59
N ASP A 18 0.85 -19.49 -10.27
CA ASP A 18 0.55 -19.99 -11.63
C ASP A 18 1.65 -19.64 -12.63
N ARG A 19 2.40 -18.56 -12.37
CA ARG A 19 3.48 -18.08 -13.24
C ARG A 19 4.87 -18.44 -12.74
N ASP A 20 4.93 -19.20 -11.66
CA ASP A 20 6.18 -19.59 -11.00
C ASP A 20 7.02 -18.37 -10.57
N TRP A 21 6.34 -17.27 -10.22
CA TRP A 21 6.99 -16.04 -9.77
C TRP A 21 7.24 -16.02 -8.28
N ASP A 22 6.53 -16.84 -7.52
CA ASP A 22 6.68 -16.89 -6.06
C ASP A 22 8.13 -17.19 -5.65
N GLN A 23 8.87 -17.95 -6.45
CA GLN A 23 10.28 -18.23 -6.19
C GLN A 23 11.16 -16.99 -6.14
N PHE A 24 10.74 -15.89 -6.76
CA PHE A 24 11.48 -14.62 -6.76
C PHE A 24 11.01 -13.68 -5.65
N HIS A 25 9.96 -14.03 -4.93
CA HIS A 25 9.32 -13.15 -3.95
C HIS A 25 9.81 -13.45 -2.53
N ASN A 26 10.65 -12.58 -2.02
CA ASN A 26 11.02 -12.50 -0.60
C ASN A 26 10.69 -11.09 -0.10
N PRO A 27 10.68 -10.84 1.22
CA PRO A 27 10.28 -9.53 1.75
C PRO A 27 11.07 -8.36 1.17
N LYS A 28 12.39 -8.51 0.98
CA LYS A 28 13.23 -7.45 0.43
C LYS A 28 12.84 -7.12 -1.00
N ASP A 29 12.75 -8.14 -1.85
CA ASP A 29 12.46 -7.92 -3.27
C ASP A 29 11.03 -7.44 -3.48
N LEU A 30 10.08 -7.86 -2.65
CA LEU A 30 8.72 -7.33 -2.67
C LEU A 30 8.68 -5.86 -2.23
N ALA A 31 9.48 -5.47 -1.24
CA ALA A 31 9.58 -4.07 -0.83
C ALA A 31 10.19 -3.21 -1.94
N ILE A 32 11.19 -3.73 -2.65
CA ILE A 32 11.77 -3.03 -3.82
C ILE A 32 10.71 -2.86 -4.91
N ALA A 33 9.99 -3.91 -5.25
CA ALA A 33 8.94 -3.86 -6.26
C ALA A 33 7.83 -2.88 -5.88
N LEU A 34 7.42 -2.88 -4.61
CA LEU A 34 6.45 -1.93 -4.09
C LEU A 34 6.92 -0.49 -4.28
N SER A 35 8.18 -0.22 -3.98
CA SER A 35 8.78 1.11 -4.14
C SER A 35 8.79 1.55 -5.61
N ILE A 36 9.10 0.66 -6.53
CA ILE A 36 9.08 0.93 -7.97
C ILE A 36 7.66 1.26 -8.42
N GLU A 37 6.68 0.47 -8.02
CA GLU A 37 5.28 0.71 -8.38
C GLU A 37 4.76 2.03 -7.80
N ALA A 38 5.18 2.39 -6.59
CA ALA A 38 4.85 3.69 -6.01
C ALA A 38 5.41 4.83 -6.86
N SER A 39 6.61 4.66 -7.41
CA SER A 39 7.21 5.64 -8.32
C SER A 39 6.43 5.72 -9.64
N GLU A 40 5.95 4.61 -10.16
CA GLU A 40 5.12 4.60 -11.37
C GLU A 40 3.77 5.29 -11.12
N LEU A 41 3.20 5.14 -9.94
CA LEU A 41 2.01 5.89 -9.55
C LEU A 41 2.28 7.39 -9.57
N LEU A 42 3.43 7.82 -9.07
CA LEU A 42 3.84 9.21 -9.09
C LEU A 42 3.92 9.73 -10.53
N GLU A 43 4.42 8.92 -11.48
CA GLU A 43 4.51 9.29 -12.89
C GLU A 43 3.16 9.62 -13.53
N ALA A 44 2.06 9.10 -12.99
CA ALA A 44 0.72 9.44 -13.48
C ALA A 44 0.42 10.94 -13.34
N PHE A 45 1.13 11.62 -12.44
CA PHE A 45 0.97 13.06 -12.18
C PHE A 45 2.12 13.91 -12.74
N LEU A 46 3.11 13.28 -13.37
CA LEU A 46 4.32 13.97 -13.84
C LEU A 46 3.96 15.07 -14.84
N TRP A 47 4.41 16.29 -14.54
CA TRP A 47 4.15 17.49 -15.35
C TRP A 47 2.66 17.83 -15.51
N LYS A 48 1.83 17.37 -14.57
CA LYS A 48 0.38 17.58 -14.61
C LYS A 48 -0.12 18.17 -13.29
N SER A 49 -1.20 18.94 -13.37
CA SER A 49 -1.96 19.29 -12.17
C SER A 49 -2.69 18.03 -11.68
N PRO A 50 -3.14 18.00 -10.40
CA PRO A 50 -3.87 16.84 -9.89
C PRO A 50 -5.09 16.45 -10.73
N GLU A 51 -5.78 17.44 -11.30
CA GLU A 51 -6.99 17.23 -12.09
C GLU A 51 -6.72 16.65 -13.48
N ASP A 52 -5.51 16.81 -13.99
CA ASP A 52 -5.13 16.39 -15.34
C ASP A 52 -4.63 14.94 -15.41
N ALA A 53 -4.37 14.33 -14.26
CA ALA A 53 -3.97 12.93 -14.22
C ALA A 53 -5.15 12.03 -14.63
N LYS A 54 -4.86 11.06 -15.49
CA LYS A 54 -5.90 10.14 -15.98
C LYS A 54 -6.28 9.12 -14.92
N THR A 55 -7.57 9.03 -14.62
CA THR A 55 -8.09 8.10 -13.61
C THR A 55 -7.70 6.66 -13.89
N GLU A 56 -7.73 6.24 -15.16
CA GLU A 56 -7.35 4.87 -15.52
C GLU A 56 -5.88 4.57 -15.21
N LYS A 57 -4.99 5.54 -15.41
CA LYS A 57 -3.57 5.39 -15.07
C LYS A 57 -3.37 5.29 -13.55
N ILE A 58 -4.03 6.16 -12.80
CA ILE A 58 -4.00 6.12 -11.34
C ILE A 58 -4.50 4.77 -10.83
N LYS A 59 -5.60 4.30 -11.37
CA LYS A 59 -6.24 3.03 -11.01
C LYS A 59 -5.27 1.85 -11.22
N GLU A 60 -4.65 1.77 -12.39
CA GLU A 60 -3.71 0.69 -12.72
C GLU A 60 -2.49 0.69 -11.79
N GLU A 61 -1.86 1.83 -11.61
CA GLU A 61 -0.64 1.92 -10.81
C GLU A 61 -0.94 1.74 -9.32
N LEU A 62 -2.06 2.28 -8.84
CA LEU A 62 -2.47 2.07 -7.45
C LEU A 62 -2.76 0.59 -7.18
N ALA A 63 -3.40 -0.10 -8.13
CA ALA A 63 -3.66 -1.54 -7.99
C ALA A 63 -2.36 -2.33 -7.84
N ASP A 64 -1.32 -2.00 -8.62
CA ASP A 64 -0.02 -2.66 -8.52
C ASP A 64 0.66 -2.38 -7.18
N VAL A 65 0.57 -1.16 -6.67
CA VAL A 65 1.08 -0.82 -5.33
C VAL A 65 0.40 -1.70 -4.27
N ILE A 66 -0.91 -1.82 -4.34
CA ILE A 66 -1.67 -2.64 -3.38
C ILE A 66 -1.32 -4.12 -3.53
N ASN A 67 -1.20 -4.62 -4.75
CA ASN A 67 -0.82 -6.02 -5.00
C ASN A 67 0.50 -6.37 -4.30
N TYR A 68 1.53 -5.56 -4.46
CA TYR A 68 2.82 -5.82 -3.81
C TYR A 68 2.76 -5.63 -2.30
N ALA A 69 1.95 -4.69 -1.82
CA ALA A 69 1.75 -4.52 -0.38
C ALA A 69 1.11 -5.77 0.25
N LEU A 70 0.11 -6.34 -0.42
CA LEU A 70 -0.56 -7.56 0.04
C LEU A 70 0.40 -8.76 0.04
N LEU A 71 1.19 -8.92 -1.03
CA LEU A 71 2.18 -9.99 -1.13
C LEU A 71 3.25 -9.85 -0.04
N LEU A 72 3.72 -8.64 0.23
CA LEU A 72 4.71 -8.39 1.26
C LEU A 72 4.17 -8.73 2.65
N ALA A 73 2.96 -8.29 2.96
CA ALA A 73 2.32 -8.60 4.24
C ALA A 73 2.21 -10.13 4.43
N ASP A 74 1.81 -10.84 3.38
CA ASP A 74 1.70 -12.29 3.43
C ASP A 74 3.05 -12.97 3.68
N LYS A 75 4.09 -12.55 2.96
CA LYS A 75 5.44 -13.11 3.14
C LYS A 75 6.00 -12.88 4.55
N CYS A 76 5.62 -11.79 5.18
CA CYS A 76 6.03 -11.47 6.55
C CYS A 76 5.09 -12.06 7.62
N GLY A 77 4.06 -12.78 7.21
CA GLY A 77 3.09 -13.37 8.15
C GLY A 77 2.26 -12.33 8.89
N LEU A 78 2.00 -11.18 8.27
CA LEU A 78 1.29 -10.08 8.88
C LEU A 78 -0.18 -10.03 8.44
N ASP A 79 -1.06 -9.76 9.38
CA ASP A 79 -2.47 -9.50 9.09
C ASP A 79 -2.65 -8.03 8.71
N VAL A 80 -3.08 -7.79 7.48
CA VAL A 80 -3.16 -6.43 6.93
C VAL A 80 -4.09 -5.54 7.74
N ALA A 81 -5.29 -6.03 8.06
CA ALA A 81 -6.25 -5.23 8.84
C ALA A 81 -5.68 -4.89 10.22
N ALA A 82 -5.04 -5.86 10.86
CA ALA A 82 -4.45 -5.66 12.20
C ALA A 82 -3.35 -4.60 12.19
N ILE A 83 -2.38 -4.72 11.27
CA ILE A 83 -1.25 -3.77 11.24
C ILE A 83 -1.71 -2.36 10.91
N VAL A 84 -2.71 -2.21 10.02
CA VAL A 84 -3.26 -0.89 9.68
C VAL A 84 -3.96 -0.28 10.90
N ARG A 85 -4.78 -1.06 11.60
CA ARG A 85 -5.49 -0.57 12.79
C ARG A 85 -4.54 -0.22 13.92
N GLU A 86 -3.53 -1.04 14.17
CA GLU A 86 -2.49 -0.77 15.17
C GLU A 86 -1.75 0.52 14.85
N LYS A 87 -1.42 0.73 13.60
CA LYS A 87 -0.73 1.96 13.18
C LYS A 87 -1.62 3.19 13.33
N MET A 88 -2.90 3.07 13.04
CA MET A 88 -3.85 4.16 13.26
C MET A 88 -3.93 4.57 14.74
N ILE A 89 -3.88 3.60 15.65
CA ILE A 89 -3.85 3.89 17.09
C ILE A 89 -2.61 4.69 17.47
N ARG A 90 -1.45 4.29 16.96
CA ARG A 90 -0.19 5.03 17.19
C ARG A 90 -0.23 6.42 16.58
N ASN A 91 -0.78 6.54 15.37
CA ASN A 91 -0.89 7.82 14.69
C ASN A 91 -1.84 8.76 15.43
N ALA A 92 -2.91 8.24 16.02
CA ALA A 92 -3.84 9.04 16.83
C ALA A 92 -3.15 9.67 18.03
N LYS A 93 -2.14 9.00 18.60
CA LYS A 93 -1.35 9.57 19.72
C LYS A 93 -0.42 10.68 19.23
N LYS A 94 0.14 10.56 18.02
CA LYS A 94 1.01 11.57 17.42
C LYS A 94 0.22 12.78 16.91
N TYR A 95 -1.00 12.53 16.44
CA TYR A 95 -1.88 13.52 15.82
C TYR A 95 -3.23 13.56 16.54
N PRO A 96 -3.27 14.01 17.82
CA PRO A 96 -4.56 14.13 18.51
C PRO A 96 -5.46 15.14 17.79
N VAL A 97 -6.75 14.87 17.75
CA VAL A 97 -7.73 15.64 16.98
C VAL A 97 -7.66 17.14 17.29
N ASP A 98 -7.56 17.49 18.57
CA ASP A 98 -7.53 18.90 19.01
C ASP A 98 -6.33 19.68 18.45
N LYS A 99 -5.22 19.01 18.17
CA LYS A 99 -4.00 19.64 17.62
C LYS A 99 -3.86 19.50 16.11
N ALA A 100 -4.34 18.40 15.57
CA ALA A 100 -4.09 18.04 14.17
C ALA A 100 -5.21 18.49 13.23
N LYS A 101 -6.41 18.74 13.75
CA LYS A 101 -7.57 19.04 12.92
C LYS A 101 -7.37 20.31 12.11
N GLY A 102 -7.54 20.20 10.80
CA GLY A 102 -7.49 21.34 9.90
C GLY A 102 -6.10 21.83 9.53
N VAL A 103 -5.03 21.17 10.00
CA VAL A 103 -3.65 21.55 9.66
C VAL A 103 -2.87 20.35 9.15
N ALA A 104 -1.92 20.60 8.24
CA ALA A 104 -1.06 19.58 7.66
C ALA A 104 0.36 19.71 8.25
N THR A 105 0.44 19.68 9.59
CA THR A 105 1.68 19.88 10.33
C THR A 105 2.19 18.54 10.86
N LYS A 106 3.49 18.26 10.69
CA LYS A 106 4.09 17.04 11.20
C LYS A 106 4.01 17.00 12.73
N TYR A 107 3.82 15.81 13.29
CA TYR A 107 3.60 15.65 14.74
C TYR A 107 4.72 16.25 15.60
N THR A 108 5.94 16.28 15.09
CA THR A 108 7.09 16.88 15.82
C THR A 108 6.98 18.39 15.99
N GLU A 109 6.08 19.03 15.24
CA GLU A 109 5.88 20.48 15.24
C GLU A 109 4.48 20.89 15.75
N LEU A 110 3.70 19.94 16.19
CA LEU A 110 2.37 20.21 16.75
C LEU A 110 2.44 20.75 18.17
#